data_a3226e5227fda423a50fb208b4bbc029
#
_entry.id   a3226e5227fda423a50fb208b4bbc029
#
_cell.length_a   1.000
_cell.length_b   1.000
_cell.length_c   1.000
_cell.angle_alpha   90.00
_cell.angle_beta   90.00
_cell.angle_gamma   90.00
#
_symmetry.space_group_name_H-M   'P 1'
#
loop_
_entity.id
_entity.type
_entity.pdbx_description
1 polymer ?
#
loop_
_entity_poly.entity_id
_entity_poly.type
_entity_poly.pdbx_seq_one_letter_code
_entity_poly.pdbx_strand_id
1 'polypeptide(L)'
;MISEVRDKVKKFLKEIVEAEGIRIVTIDKVNDGWVAEAEVAEMNQYLASIKPEYRVFEKEHYIIKLNADLEISSYKRGTIGEEEL
;
A
#
# COMPACT_ATOMS: atom_id res chain seq x y z
N MET A 1 -0.82 0.84 19.06
CA MET A 1 -1.92 0.71 18.09
C MET A 1 -1.51 1.13 16.68
N ILE A 2 -1.06 2.35 16.50
CA ILE A 2 -0.65 2.79 15.16
C ILE A 2 0.48 1.93 14.59
N SER A 3 1.43 1.54 15.42
CA SER A 3 2.53 0.68 14.97
C SER A 3 2.03 -0.71 14.53
N GLU A 4 1.00 -1.21 15.18
CA GLU A 4 0.41 -2.50 14.80
C GLU A 4 -0.30 -2.39 13.45
N VAL A 5 -1.01 -1.29 13.22
CA VAL A 5 -1.65 -1.02 11.93
C VAL A 5 -0.61 -0.96 10.83
N ARG A 6 0.46 -0.19 11.06
CA ARG A 6 1.56 -0.07 10.10
C ARG A 6 2.12 -1.45 9.74
N ASP A 7 2.41 -2.26 10.74
CA ASP A 7 3.02 -3.57 10.50
C ASP A 7 2.07 -4.50 9.73
N LYS A 8 0.79 -4.46 10.05
CA LYS A 8 -0.21 -5.24 9.32
C LYS A 8 -0.30 -4.83 7.86
N VAL A 9 -0.33 -3.51 7.60
CA VAL A 9 -0.42 -2.99 6.25
C VAL A 9 0.81 -3.36 5.44
N LYS A 10 2.00 -3.22 6.01
CA LYS A 10 3.24 -3.58 5.32
C LYS A 10 3.28 -5.06 4.98
N LYS A 11 2.90 -5.91 5.93
CA LYS A 11 2.88 -7.35 5.69
C LYS A 11 1.90 -7.71 4.59
N PHE A 12 0.71 -7.13 4.63
CA PHE A 12 -0.31 -7.35 3.62
C PHE A 12 0.17 -6.97 2.23
N LEU A 13 0.76 -5.77 2.11
CA LEU A 13 1.23 -5.29 0.82
C LEU A 13 2.37 -6.15 0.27
N LYS A 14 3.25 -6.64 1.13
CA LYS A 14 4.32 -7.54 0.69
C LYS A 14 3.76 -8.84 0.13
N GLU A 15 2.61 -9.28 0.61
CA GLU A 15 1.99 -10.52 0.14
C GLU A 15 1.27 -10.36 -1.19
N ILE A 16 0.70 -9.18 -1.46
CA ILE A 16 -0.15 -8.98 -2.64
C ILE A 16 0.55 -8.25 -3.78
N VAL A 17 1.62 -7.51 -3.51
CA VAL A 17 2.35 -6.78 -4.56
C VAL A 17 3.84 -7.07 -4.45
N GLU A 18 4.52 -7.04 -5.60
CA GLU A 18 5.97 -7.18 -5.63
C GLU A 18 6.63 -5.83 -5.40
N ALA A 19 6.66 -5.43 -4.13
CA ALA A 19 7.16 -4.12 -3.75
C ALA A 19 8.61 -4.22 -3.27
N GLU A 20 9.47 -3.34 -3.78
CA GLU A 20 10.85 -3.23 -3.28
C GLU A 20 10.90 -2.39 -2.01
N GLY A 21 9.98 -1.46 -1.86
CA GLY A 21 9.90 -0.64 -0.67
C GLY A 21 8.48 -0.22 -0.41
N ILE A 22 8.12 -0.11 0.85
CA ILE A 22 6.79 0.30 1.26
C ILE A 22 6.94 1.41 2.28
N ARG A 23 6.29 2.54 2.02
CA ARG A 23 6.27 3.68 2.93
C ARG A 23 4.83 3.98 3.30
N ILE A 24 4.55 4.00 4.58
CA ILE A 24 3.22 4.38 5.05
C ILE A 24 3.14 5.90 5.05
N VAL A 25 2.18 6.44 4.33
CA VAL A 25 1.99 7.88 4.19
C VAL A 25 1.11 8.42 5.30
N THR A 26 -0.06 7.81 5.52
CA THR A 26 -0.97 8.21 6.57
C THR A 26 -1.60 6.97 7.22
N ILE A 27 -1.98 7.14 8.48
CA ILE A 27 -2.79 6.17 9.20
C ILE A 27 -3.81 6.97 9.99
N ASP A 28 -5.09 6.74 9.74
CA ASP A 28 -6.17 7.43 10.43
C ASP A 28 -7.12 6.44 11.05
N LYS A 29 -7.50 6.73 12.28
CA LYS A 29 -8.54 5.95 12.95
C LYS A 29 -9.90 6.44 12.48
N VAL A 30 -10.77 5.50 12.12
CA VAL A 30 -12.15 5.80 11.73
C VAL A 30 -13.09 5.06 12.66
N ASN A 31 -14.40 5.28 12.52
CA ASN A 31 -15.38 4.75 13.48
C ASN A 31 -15.25 3.24 13.71
N ASP A 32 -15.09 2.46 12.66
CA ASP A 32 -15.09 1.00 12.75
C ASP A 32 -13.73 0.38 12.44
N GLY A 33 -12.66 1.16 12.53
CA GLY A 33 -11.36 0.61 12.23
C GLY A 33 -10.34 1.67 11.85
N TRP A 34 -9.58 1.41 10.79
CA TRP A 34 -8.46 2.26 10.38
C TRP A 34 -8.40 2.38 8.87
N VAL A 35 -7.87 3.52 8.41
CA VAL A 35 -7.59 3.74 6.99
C VAL A 35 -6.13 4.13 6.87
N ALA A 36 -5.40 3.45 6.01
CA ALA A 36 -3.99 3.75 5.77
C ALA A 36 -3.76 4.02 4.30
N GLU A 37 -2.88 4.97 4.01
CA GLU A 37 -2.38 5.18 2.66
C GLU A 37 -0.91 4.78 2.65
N ALA A 38 -0.53 3.99 1.67
CA ALA A 38 0.85 3.53 1.53
C ALA A 38 1.36 3.82 0.13
N GLU A 39 2.65 4.17 0.04
CA GLU A 39 3.34 4.32 -1.23
C GLU A 39 4.26 3.12 -1.39
N VAL A 40 4.17 2.44 -2.51
CA VAL A 40 5.01 1.29 -2.80
C VAL A 40 5.82 1.55 -4.05
N ALA A 41 7.04 1.01 -4.08
CA ALA A 41 7.89 1.05 -5.26
C ALA A 41 7.81 -0.32 -5.92
N GLU A 42 7.12 -0.40 -7.05
CA GLU A 42 6.95 -1.64 -7.79
C GLU A 42 7.84 -1.65 -9.03
N MET A 43 8.45 -2.79 -9.32
CA MET A 43 9.24 -2.92 -10.53
C MET A 43 8.33 -2.99 -11.76
N ASN A 44 8.69 -2.23 -12.79
CA ASN A 44 8.01 -2.34 -14.06
C ASN A 44 8.50 -3.60 -14.75
N GLN A 45 7.74 -4.67 -14.67
CA GLN A 45 8.11 -5.98 -15.20
C GLN A 45 8.26 -5.96 -16.71
N TYR A 46 7.48 -5.15 -17.38
CA TYR A 46 7.57 -5.06 -18.84
C TYR A 46 8.93 -4.52 -19.29
N LEU A 47 9.37 -3.40 -18.70
CA LEU A 47 10.66 -2.82 -19.04
C LEU A 47 11.82 -3.73 -18.63
N ALA A 48 11.71 -4.38 -17.49
CA ALA A 48 12.75 -5.29 -17.02
C ALA A 48 12.87 -6.53 -17.93
N SER A 49 11.77 -6.96 -18.55
CA SER A 49 11.80 -8.10 -19.46
C SER A 49 12.44 -7.76 -20.82
N ILE A 50 12.36 -6.49 -21.22
CA ILE A 50 12.97 -6.04 -22.48
C ILE A 50 14.48 -5.93 -22.33
N LYS A 51 14.94 -5.24 -21.28
CA LYS A 51 16.37 -5.08 -21.00
C LYS A 51 16.59 -5.10 -19.49
N PRO A 52 17.51 -5.95 -19.00
CA PRO A 52 17.78 -6.01 -17.56
C PRO A 52 18.21 -4.68 -16.94
N GLU A 53 18.89 -3.82 -17.71
CA GLU A 53 19.30 -2.52 -17.23
C GLU A 53 18.15 -1.53 -17.08
N TYR A 54 16.97 -1.87 -17.59
CA TYR A 54 15.79 -1.04 -17.47
C TYR A 54 14.94 -1.44 -16.26
N ARG A 55 15.59 -1.62 -15.13
CA ARG A 55 14.88 -1.86 -13.87
C ARG A 55 14.32 -0.54 -13.36
N VAL A 56 13.13 -0.21 -13.82
CA VAL A 56 12.44 1.00 -13.41
C VAL A 56 11.42 0.65 -12.34
N PHE A 57 11.49 1.36 -11.23
CA PHE A 57 10.50 1.22 -10.16
C PHE A 57 9.51 2.36 -10.27
N GLU A 58 8.25 2.02 -10.29
CA GLU A 58 7.17 3.00 -10.34
C GLU A 58 6.54 3.09 -8.96
N LYS A 59 6.25 4.32 -8.54
CA LYS A 59 5.60 4.56 -7.25
C LYS A 59 4.10 4.49 -7.43
N GLU A 60 3.47 3.63 -6.65
CA GLU A 60 2.02 3.48 -6.64
C GLU A 60 1.51 3.72 -5.24
N HIS A 61 0.31 4.26 -5.13
CA HIS A 61 -0.34 4.49 -3.86
C HIS A 61 -1.49 3.52 -3.69
N TYR A 62 -1.65 3.03 -2.46
CA TYR A 62 -2.74 2.14 -2.09
C TYR A 62 -3.44 2.66 -0.86
N ILE A 63 -4.75 2.47 -0.83
CA ILE A 63 -5.56 2.77 0.35
C ILE A 63 -5.99 1.44 0.92
N ILE A 64 -5.66 1.20 2.18
CA ILE A 64 -5.95 -0.04 2.87
C ILE A 64 -6.87 0.27 4.04
N LYS A 65 -7.97 -0.46 4.14
CA LYS A 65 -8.90 -0.32 5.25
C LYS A 65 -8.83 -1.55 6.14
N LEU A 66 -8.81 -1.30 7.44
CA LEU A 66 -8.80 -2.35 8.45
C LEU A 66 -10.00 -2.18 9.36
N ASN A 67 -10.51 -3.29 9.87
CA ASN A 67 -11.57 -3.23 10.87
C ASN A 67 -10.97 -3.00 12.27
N ALA A 68 -11.84 -2.96 13.28
CA ALA A 68 -11.39 -2.71 14.65
C ALA A 68 -10.47 -3.80 15.19
N ASP A 69 -10.53 -5.00 14.65
CA ASP A 69 -9.68 -6.12 15.04
C ASP A 69 -8.38 -6.17 14.24
N LEU A 70 -8.08 -5.11 13.48
CA LEU A 70 -6.88 -4.99 12.65
C LEU A 70 -6.82 -6.01 11.52
N GLU A 71 -7.98 -6.45 11.06
CA GLU A 71 -8.04 -7.31 9.87
C GLU A 71 -8.23 -6.43 8.65
N ILE A 72 -7.57 -6.80 7.54
CA ILE A 72 -7.73 -6.06 6.29
C ILE A 72 -9.13 -6.28 5.75
N SER A 73 -9.89 -5.21 5.60
CA SER A 73 -11.25 -5.29 5.07
C SER A 73 -11.35 -4.94 3.60
N SER A 74 -10.46 -4.06 3.12
CA SER A 74 -10.42 -3.74 1.69
C SER A 74 -9.12 -3.03 1.36
N TYR A 75 -8.77 -3.05 0.07
CA TYR A 75 -7.67 -2.23 -0.42
C TYR A 75 -7.96 -1.85 -1.85
N LYS A 76 -7.36 -0.74 -2.28
CA LYS A 76 -7.47 -0.31 -3.67
C LYS A 76 -6.31 0.61 -4.01
N ARG A 77 -6.02 0.73 -5.29
CA ARG A 77 -5.02 1.67 -5.78
C ARG A 77 -5.61 3.07 -5.79
N GLY A 78 -4.84 4.05 -5.36
CA GLY A 78 -5.25 5.44 -5.36
C GLY A 78 -4.78 6.17 -4.12
N THR A 79 -5.20 7.42 -4.01
CA THR A 79 -4.92 8.26 -2.85
C THR A 79 -6.22 8.62 -2.15
N ILE A 80 -6.11 9.00 -0.89
CA ILE A 80 -7.31 9.37 -0.11
C ILE A 80 -8.02 10.56 -0.75
N GLY A 81 -7.26 11.53 -1.28
CA GLY A 81 -7.87 12.67 -1.96
C GLY A 81 -8.69 12.28 -3.18
N GLU A 82 -8.24 11.28 -3.94
CA GLU A 82 -8.99 10.77 -5.09
C GLU A 82 -10.26 10.05 -4.66
N GLU A 83 -10.21 9.38 -3.50
CA GLU A 83 -11.35 8.64 -3.00
C GLU A 83 -12.51 9.55 -2.62
N GLU A 84 -12.22 10.77 -2.21
CA GLU A 84 -13.24 11.74 -1.81
C GLU A 84 -13.99 12.35 -2.99
N LEU A 85 -13.47 12.18 -4.17
CA LEU A 85 -14.14 12.64 -5.40
C LEU A 85 -15.13 11.59 -5.90
#